data_3709c50a568f91eb5b9e3729ec158c65
#
_entry.id   3709c50a568f91eb5b9e3729ec158c65
#
_cell.length_a   1.000
_cell.length_b   1.000
_cell.length_c   1.000
_cell.angle_alpha   90.00
_cell.angle_beta   90.00
_cell.angle_gamma   90.00
#
_symmetry.space_group_name_H-M   'P 1'
#
loop_
_entity.id
_entity.type
_entity.pdbx_description
1 polymer ?
#
loop_
_entity_poly.entity_id
_entity_poly.type
_entity_poly.pdbx_seq_one_letter_code
_entity_poly.pdbx_strand_id
1 'polypeptide(L)'
;MYALVDCNNFFVSCERAFQPELEGRPVVVLSNNDGCVVARSNESKAMGVKMGTPFFKIRYLVEQGRLVVRSSNYTLYGDLSARVMSLLAETAPRLEVYSIDEAYMDMDGVAPERIPGICSALVTRIRRWTGIPVSIGIADTKTLAKVANHFAKKYKGYRGVCVIDSEEKIRKALALTPIKEVWGIGRRGAPKLESVGVKTALDFIQRPVEWVRGMMGIGGVRTWSELQGRRMVEDERDEKRKSICTSRSFDKMVTDLEEMTLRVSDFAGKCAEKLRSDGTAAYSVGVFIQTNRFRDDLPQYFPNASVRLDVPANSTQEIVAASLRALRMVFRNGFEYKRAGVTVSDIVEADAIQTTLFDFDQETRDRDDRISKIMDLVNTSGKNVLRLATQRPGHYSDGIRREFCSRLYTTSWSDLLEIK
;
A
#
# COMPACT_ATOMS: atom_id res chain seq x y z
N MET A 1 -11.70 19.45 13.46
CA MET A 1 -10.51 19.69 12.60
C MET A 1 -9.72 18.40 12.45
N TYR A 2 -9.11 18.19 11.30
CA TYR A 2 -8.16 17.08 11.06
C TYR A 2 -6.72 17.58 11.07
N ALA A 3 -5.82 16.81 11.68
CA ALA A 3 -4.39 16.99 11.53
C ALA A 3 -3.81 15.77 10.80
N LEU A 4 -3.43 15.94 9.53
CA LEU A 4 -2.75 14.90 8.76
C LEU A 4 -1.27 14.88 9.10
N VAL A 5 -0.80 13.78 9.62
CA VAL A 5 0.62 13.51 9.84
C VAL A 5 1.16 12.64 8.71
N ASP A 6 2.28 13.02 8.14
CA ASP A 6 2.94 12.29 7.07
C ASP A 6 4.45 12.21 7.35
N CYS A 7 4.99 11.00 7.29
CA CYS A 7 6.41 10.74 7.51
C CYS A 7 7.22 11.09 6.26
N ASN A 8 8.08 12.08 6.37
CA ASN A 8 8.85 12.60 5.24
C ASN A 8 9.83 11.56 4.68
N ASN A 9 9.70 11.24 3.36
CA ASN A 9 10.54 10.25 2.68
C ASN A 9 10.64 8.92 3.45
N PHE A 10 9.55 8.42 3.99
CA PHE A 10 9.44 7.43 5.04
C PHE A 10 10.47 6.29 4.96
N PHE A 11 10.46 5.51 3.87
CA PHE A 11 11.37 4.35 3.76
C PHE A 11 12.85 4.76 3.81
N VAL A 12 13.22 5.88 3.20
CA VAL A 12 14.59 6.40 3.30
C VAL A 12 14.89 6.86 4.73
N SER A 13 13.93 7.47 5.40
CA SER A 13 14.08 7.92 6.78
C SER A 13 14.23 6.74 7.75
N CYS A 14 13.54 5.62 7.50
CA CYS A 14 13.73 4.38 8.23
C CYS A 14 15.16 3.83 8.08
N GLU A 15 15.72 3.86 6.87
CA GLU A 15 17.10 3.43 6.64
C GLU A 15 18.11 4.36 7.34
N ARG A 16 17.89 5.68 7.27
CA ARG A 16 18.72 6.70 7.92
C ARG A 16 18.72 6.61 9.44
N ALA A 17 17.60 6.20 10.05
CA ALA A 17 17.50 6.05 11.51
C ALA A 17 18.51 5.05 12.07
N PHE A 18 18.90 4.04 11.28
CA PHE A 18 19.89 3.02 11.66
C PHE A 18 21.22 3.14 10.91
N GLN A 19 21.29 3.99 9.91
CA GLN A 19 22.49 4.26 9.11
C GLN A 19 22.68 5.77 8.95
N PRO A 20 23.15 6.46 10.02
CA PRO A 20 23.34 7.92 9.99
C PRO A 20 24.28 8.42 8.88
N GLU A 21 25.18 7.57 8.39
CA GLU A 21 26.07 7.88 7.26
C GLU A 21 25.32 8.10 5.93
N LEU A 22 24.03 7.77 5.88
CA LEU A 22 23.14 8.09 4.74
C LEU A 22 22.56 9.51 4.77
N GLU A 23 22.74 10.24 5.89
CA GLU A 23 22.29 11.62 5.97
C GLU A 23 23.02 12.50 4.95
N GLY A 24 22.27 13.37 4.26
CA GLY A 24 22.80 14.24 3.22
C GLY A 24 23.18 13.53 1.92
N ARG A 25 23.15 12.19 1.86
CA ARG A 25 23.46 11.45 0.65
C ARG A 25 22.21 11.20 -0.20
N PRO A 26 22.32 11.18 -1.54
CA PRO A 26 21.27 10.70 -2.42
C PRO A 26 20.98 9.22 -2.16
N VAL A 27 19.75 8.90 -1.69
CA VAL A 27 19.31 7.54 -1.36
C VAL A 27 17.99 7.26 -2.06
N VAL A 28 17.84 6.05 -2.58
CA VAL A 28 16.57 5.51 -3.08
C VAL A 28 16.30 4.13 -2.48
N VAL A 29 15.03 3.84 -2.29
CA VAL A 29 14.56 2.49 -1.94
C VAL A 29 13.82 1.90 -3.13
N LEU A 30 14.11 0.65 -3.44
CA LEU A 30 13.53 -0.08 -4.56
C LEU A 30 12.31 -0.90 -4.12
N SER A 31 11.41 -1.16 -5.05
CA SER A 31 10.28 -2.08 -4.87
C SER A 31 10.76 -3.54 -4.74
N ASN A 32 9.83 -4.45 -4.47
CA ASN A 32 10.11 -5.89 -4.54
C ASN A 32 10.82 -6.25 -5.85
N ASN A 33 11.75 -7.21 -5.78
CA ASN A 33 12.63 -7.64 -6.87
C ASN A 33 13.58 -6.54 -7.39
N ASP A 34 13.85 -5.53 -6.58
CA ASP A 34 14.70 -4.38 -6.94
C ASP A 34 14.30 -3.74 -8.28
N GLY A 35 12.98 -3.74 -8.57
CA GLY A 35 12.49 -3.37 -9.89
C GLY A 35 12.49 -1.86 -10.16
N CYS A 36 11.89 -1.07 -9.29
CA CYS A 36 11.66 0.36 -9.48
C CYS A 36 11.83 1.14 -8.17
N VAL A 37 12.13 2.42 -8.29
CA VAL A 37 12.21 3.35 -7.15
C VAL A 37 10.82 3.57 -6.53
N VAL A 38 10.67 3.29 -5.25
CA VAL A 38 9.44 3.49 -4.46
C VAL A 38 9.60 4.53 -3.35
N ALA A 39 10.84 4.89 -2.98
CA ALA A 39 11.09 6.02 -2.10
C ALA A 39 12.39 6.74 -2.48
N ARG A 40 12.50 8.02 -2.14
CA ARG A 40 13.61 8.89 -2.55
C ARG A 40 13.93 9.90 -1.46
N SER A 41 15.22 10.11 -1.20
CA SER A 41 15.67 11.25 -0.40
C SER A 41 15.49 12.57 -1.16
N ASN A 42 15.59 13.69 -0.47
CA ASN A 42 15.51 15.01 -1.12
C ASN A 42 16.68 15.23 -2.07
N GLU A 43 17.86 14.72 -1.73
CA GLU A 43 19.07 14.77 -2.56
C GLU A 43 18.86 13.98 -3.86
N SER A 44 18.28 12.78 -3.80
CA SER A 44 17.99 12.01 -5.00
C SER A 44 16.88 12.61 -5.85
N LYS A 45 15.91 13.33 -5.23
CA LYS A 45 14.91 14.13 -5.97
C LYS A 45 15.58 15.30 -6.71
N ALA A 46 16.53 15.99 -6.07
CA ALA A 46 17.30 17.08 -6.68
C ALA A 46 18.16 16.61 -7.84
N MET A 47 18.63 15.35 -7.84
CA MET A 47 19.32 14.72 -8.98
C MET A 47 18.38 14.35 -10.13
N GLY A 48 17.07 14.60 -10.02
CA GLY A 48 16.10 14.27 -11.06
C GLY A 48 15.60 12.82 -11.09
N VAL A 49 15.95 11.98 -10.09
CA VAL A 49 15.42 10.61 -10.01
C VAL A 49 13.91 10.67 -9.74
N LYS A 50 13.10 10.09 -10.63
CA LYS A 50 11.63 10.11 -10.52
C LYS A 50 11.10 8.87 -9.79
N MET A 51 9.94 8.99 -9.15
CA MET A 51 9.20 7.85 -8.60
C MET A 51 8.85 6.86 -9.71
N GLY A 52 8.97 5.56 -9.44
CA GLY A 52 8.72 4.52 -10.43
C GLY A 52 9.82 4.34 -11.47
N THR A 53 10.93 5.06 -11.37
CA THR A 53 12.08 4.85 -12.27
C THR A 53 12.60 3.43 -12.15
N PRO A 54 12.69 2.65 -13.26
CA PRO A 54 13.28 1.32 -13.23
C PRO A 54 14.75 1.37 -12.79
N PHE A 55 15.16 0.43 -11.94
CA PHE A 55 16.51 0.41 -11.37
C PHE A 55 17.61 0.35 -12.43
N PHE A 56 17.42 -0.42 -13.48
CA PHE A 56 18.41 -0.52 -14.56
C PHE A 56 18.74 0.83 -15.23
N LYS A 57 17.82 1.80 -15.22
CA LYS A 57 18.04 3.15 -15.77
C LYS A 57 18.90 4.05 -14.89
N ILE A 58 19.04 3.72 -13.62
CA ILE A 58 19.83 4.53 -12.65
C ILE A 58 21.00 3.77 -12.05
N ARG A 59 21.22 2.52 -12.47
CA ARG A 59 22.28 1.65 -11.97
C ARG A 59 23.67 2.27 -12.12
N TYR A 60 23.92 2.95 -13.23
CA TYR A 60 25.17 3.66 -13.49
C TYR A 60 25.50 4.72 -12.41
N LEU A 61 24.50 5.37 -11.81
CA LEU A 61 24.72 6.33 -10.71
C LEU A 61 25.23 5.63 -9.45
N VAL A 62 24.79 4.40 -9.23
CA VAL A 62 25.25 3.56 -8.11
C VAL A 62 26.69 3.11 -8.34
N GLU A 63 27.00 2.64 -9.53
CA GLU A 63 28.34 2.23 -9.94
C GLU A 63 29.36 3.39 -9.87
N GLN A 64 28.91 4.62 -10.10
CA GLN A 64 29.69 5.85 -9.92
C GLN A 64 29.79 6.33 -8.45
N GLY A 65 29.16 5.64 -7.48
CA GLY A 65 29.14 6.05 -6.07
C GLY A 65 28.28 7.31 -5.78
N ARG A 66 27.52 7.80 -6.77
CA ARG A 66 26.71 9.03 -6.68
C ARG A 66 25.32 8.81 -6.07
N LEU A 67 24.84 7.58 -6.02
CA LEU A 67 23.53 7.20 -5.52
C LEU A 67 23.66 5.96 -4.64
N VAL A 68 23.05 6.00 -3.45
CA VAL A 68 22.91 4.83 -2.59
C VAL A 68 21.56 4.17 -2.84
N VAL A 69 21.57 2.85 -2.91
CA VAL A 69 20.36 2.04 -3.12
C VAL A 69 20.13 1.14 -1.92
N ARG A 70 18.85 0.96 -1.56
CA ARG A 70 18.38 -0.06 -0.61
C ARG A 70 17.24 -0.84 -1.25
N SER A 71 17.21 -2.15 -1.01
CA SER A 71 16.00 -2.97 -1.27
C SER A 71 14.97 -2.70 -0.20
N SER A 72 13.67 -2.87 -0.51
CA SER A 72 12.60 -2.68 0.46
C SER A 72 12.75 -3.61 1.68
N ASN A 73 12.86 -3.03 2.87
CA ASN A 73 12.84 -3.73 4.16
C ASN A 73 11.50 -3.47 4.87
N TYR A 74 10.41 -4.07 4.34
CA TYR A 74 9.05 -3.81 4.85
C TYR A 74 8.86 -4.21 6.32
N THR A 75 9.66 -5.14 6.84
CA THR A 75 9.64 -5.52 8.25
C THR A 75 10.09 -4.36 9.12
N LEU A 76 11.21 -3.74 8.78
CA LEU A 76 11.71 -2.53 9.45
C LEU A 76 10.73 -1.37 9.32
N TYR A 77 10.21 -1.14 8.11
CA TYR A 77 9.29 -0.01 7.87
C TYR A 77 7.97 -0.19 8.60
N GLY A 78 7.45 -1.42 8.69
CA GLY A 78 6.25 -1.74 9.45
C GLY A 78 6.42 -1.50 10.95
N ASP A 79 7.54 -1.89 11.53
CA ASP A 79 7.84 -1.65 12.95
C ASP A 79 7.96 -0.15 13.26
N LEU A 80 8.71 0.61 12.46
CA LEU A 80 8.83 2.06 12.66
C LEU A 80 7.51 2.80 12.44
N SER A 81 6.69 2.36 11.47
CA SER A 81 5.33 2.86 11.29
C SER A 81 4.50 2.64 12.56
N ALA A 82 4.48 1.41 13.10
CA ALA A 82 3.73 1.10 14.31
C ALA A 82 4.14 1.98 15.50
N ARG A 83 5.45 2.26 15.66
CA ARG A 83 5.95 3.17 16.71
C ARG A 83 5.44 4.60 16.51
N VAL A 84 5.49 5.12 15.28
CA VAL A 84 4.95 6.46 14.98
C VAL A 84 3.45 6.48 15.26
N MET A 85 2.68 5.50 14.74
CA MET A 85 1.22 5.43 14.92
C MET A 85 0.83 5.32 16.41
N SER A 86 1.60 4.62 17.24
CA SER A 86 1.39 4.56 18.70
C SER A 86 1.53 5.95 19.34
N LEU A 87 2.54 6.73 18.96
CA LEU A 87 2.72 8.11 19.46
C LEU A 87 1.59 9.05 19.04
N LEU A 88 1.05 8.84 17.83
CA LEU A 88 -0.12 9.59 17.36
C LEU A 88 -1.38 9.21 18.15
N ALA A 89 -1.60 7.91 18.40
CA ALA A 89 -2.75 7.41 19.16
C ALA A 89 -2.76 7.90 20.60
N GLU A 90 -1.59 8.08 21.24
CA GLU A 90 -1.49 8.69 22.59
C GLU A 90 -1.90 10.16 22.60
N THR A 91 -1.85 10.84 21.46
CA THR A 91 -2.02 12.30 21.37
C THR A 91 -3.39 12.70 20.84
N ALA A 92 -3.93 11.92 19.90
CA ALA A 92 -5.18 12.22 19.21
C ALA A 92 -6.38 11.64 19.96
N PRO A 93 -7.52 12.36 20.07
CA PRO A 93 -8.78 11.79 20.54
C PRO A 93 -9.23 10.61 19.69
N ARG A 94 -8.97 10.68 18.39
CA ARG A 94 -9.25 9.61 17.41
C ARG A 94 -8.19 9.60 16.33
N LEU A 95 -7.69 8.40 15.98
CA LEU A 95 -6.68 8.21 14.94
C LEU A 95 -7.22 7.32 13.82
N GLU A 96 -7.05 7.76 12.58
CA GLU A 96 -7.28 6.96 11.38
C GLU A 96 -5.95 6.75 10.67
N VAL A 97 -5.45 5.52 10.67
CA VAL A 97 -4.24 5.14 9.94
C VAL A 97 -4.60 4.98 8.46
N TYR A 98 -4.17 5.91 7.63
CA TYR A 98 -4.48 5.94 6.20
C TYR A 98 -3.50 5.10 5.37
N SER A 99 -2.23 5.12 5.74
CA SER A 99 -1.16 4.33 5.09
C SER A 99 -0.05 3.98 6.08
N ILE A 100 1.00 3.32 5.60
CA ILE A 100 2.19 3.00 6.42
C ILE A 100 2.93 4.26 6.91
N ASP A 101 2.75 5.40 6.25
CA ASP A 101 3.46 6.66 6.51
C ASP A 101 2.54 7.87 6.74
N GLU A 102 1.21 7.69 6.61
CA GLU A 102 0.23 8.76 6.80
C GLU A 102 -0.89 8.34 7.77
N ALA A 103 -1.30 9.28 8.65
CA ALA A 103 -2.46 9.11 9.50
C ALA A 103 -3.19 10.44 9.72
N TYR A 104 -4.51 10.38 9.86
CA TYR A 104 -5.35 11.50 10.27
C TYR A 104 -5.63 11.41 11.75
N MET A 105 -5.27 12.45 12.48
CA MET A 105 -5.73 12.71 13.84
C MET A 105 -7.02 13.54 13.74
N ASP A 106 -8.15 12.99 14.19
CA ASP A 106 -9.36 13.77 14.39
C ASP A 106 -9.23 14.50 15.72
N MET A 107 -9.14 15.83 15.64
CA MET A 107 -8.94 16.72 16.77
C MET A 107 -10.24 17.34 17.26
N ASP A 108 -11.40 16.80 16.90
CA ASP A 108 -12.70 17.29 17.39
C ASP A 108 -12.76 17.12 18.92
N GLY A 109 -13.22 18.18 19.59
CA GLY A 109 -13.20 18.28 21.06
C GLY A 109 -11.93 18.94 21.65
N VAL A 110 -10.88 19.16 20.85
CA VAL A 110 -9.71 19.92 21.27
C VAL A 110 -9.88 21.39 20.85
N ALA A 111 -9.59 22.33 21.76
CA ALA A 111 -9.66 23.75 21.46
C ALA A 111 -8.75 24.10 20.26
N PRO A 112 -9.25 24.76 19.21
CA PRO A 112 -8.51 24.99 17.96
C PRO A 112 -7.17 25.68 18.17
N GLU A 113 -7.08 26.60 19.13
CA GLU A 113 -5.89 27.38 19.46
C GLU A 113 -4.76 26.49 20.02
N ARG A 114 -5.09 25.34 20.62
CA ARG A 114 -4.13 24.40 21.20
C ARG A 114 -3.56 23.42 20.17
N ILE A 115 -4.30 23.13 19.08
CA ILE A 115 -3.94 22.11 18.11
C ILE A 115 -2.56 22.36 17.47
N PRO A 116 -2.20 23.59 17.03
CA PRO A 116 -0.89 23.84 16.43
C PRO A 116 0.26 23.60 17.41
N GLY A 117 0.09 23.95 18.69
CA GLY A 117 1.08 23.69 19.74
C GLY A 117 1.29 22.20 20.00
N ILE A 118 0.20 21.44 20.09
CA ILE A 118 0.23 19.97 20.24
C ILE A 118 0.97 19.35 19.05
N CYS A 119 0.61 19.73 17.82
CA CYS A 119 1.25 19.22 16.62
C CYS A 119 2.75 19.57 16.53
N SER A 120 3.14 20.76 16.93
CA SER A 120 4.56 21.16 16.95
C SER A 120 5.38 20.36 17.96
N ALA A 121 4.84 20.12 19.15
CA ALA A 121 5.46 19.24 20.14
C ALA A 121 5.57 17.81 19.62
N LEU A 122 4.53 17.32 18.93
CA LEU A 122 4.49 15.98 18.36
C LEU A 122 5.53 15.77 17.26
N VAL A 123 5.73 16.74 16.35
CA VAL A 123 6.82 16.70 15.34
C VAL A 123 8.18 16.50 16.01
N THR A 124 8.44 17.23 17.09
CA THR A 124 9.71 17.15 17.84
C THR A 124 9.83 15.79 18.55
N ARG A 125 8.75 15.33 19.21
CA ARG A 125 8.70 14.06 19.95
C ARG A 125 8.92 12.85 19.03
N ILE A 126 8.22 12.79 17.89
CA ILE A 126 8.37 11.70 16.93
C ILE A 126 9.80 11.63 16.41
N ARG A 127 10.37 12.77 15.98
CA ARG A 127 11.74 12.80 15.49
C ARG A 127 12.75 12.35 16.55
N ARG A 128 12.58 12.80 17.80
CA ARG A 128 13.49 12.43 18.89
C ARG A 128 13.43 10.95 19.26
N TRP A 129 12.24 10.35 19.21
CA TRP A 129 12.04 8.98 19.70
C TRP A 129 12.18 7.90 18.61
N THR A 130 11.91 8.27 17.37
CA THR A 130 11.94 7.29 16.24
C THR A 130 12.99 7.61 15.18
N GLY A 131 13.58 8.80 15.21
CA GLY A 131 14.44 9.28 14.12
C GLY A 131 13.68 9.73 12.87
N ILE A 132 12.35 9.52 12.80
CA ILE A 132 11.54 9.80 11.60
C ILE A 132 11.07 11.26 11.59
N PRO A 133 11.44 12.06 10.58
CA PRO A 133 10.91 13.41 10.41
C PRO A 133 9.48 13.35 9.88
N VAL A 134 8.57 14.11 10.48
CA VAL A 134 7.18 14.21 10.04
C VAL A 134 6.79 15.64 9.70
N SER A 135 5.74 15.78 8.90
CA SER A 135 5.08 17.06 8.64
C SER A 135 3.59 16.92 8.91
N ILE A 136 2.98 17.98 9.45
CA ILE A 136 1.58 17.99 9.88
C ILE A 136 0.83 19.11 9.17
N GLY A 137 -0.27 18.75 8.49
CA GLY A 137 -1.19 19.71 7.90
C GLY A 137 -2.50 19.71 8.67
N ILE A 138 -2.96 20.88 9.11
CA ILE A 138 -4.16 21.05 9.95
C ILE A 138 -5.22 21.81 9.16
N ALA A 139 -6.43 21.26 9.05
CA ALA A 139 -7.58 21.91 8.42
C ALA A 139 -8.91 21.25 8.83
N ASP A 140 -10.03 21.82 8.38
CA ASP A 140 -11.37 21.32 8.72
C ASP A 140 -11.76 20.04 7.96
N THR A 141 -11.14 19.77 6.82
CA THR A 141 -11.38 18.58 6.00
C THR A 141 -10.09 17.81 5.72
N LYS A 142 -10.21 16.51 5.41
CA LYS A 142 -9.08 15.65 5.08
C LYS A 142 -8.31 16.14 3.84
N THR A 143 -9.03 16.62 2.82
CA THR A 143 -8.41 17.13 1.58
C THR A 143 -7.66 18.44 1.83
N LEU A 144 -8.20 19.37 2.61
CA LEU A 144 -7.49 20.59 2.99
C LEU A 144 -6.30 20.29 3.90
N ALA A 145 -6.40 19.32 4.82
CA ALA A 145 -5.28 18.88 5.63
C ALA A 145 -4.12 18.33 4.77
N LYS A 146 -4.41 17.63 3.66
CA LYS A 146 -3.37 17.22 2.69
C LYS A 146 -2.74 18.42 1.98
N VAL A 147 -3.53 19.43 1.62
CA VAL A 147 -3.00 20.69 1.07
C VAL A 147 -2.10 21.37 2.10
N ALA A 148 -2.54 21.51 3.35
CA ALA A 148 -1.73 22.07 4.43
C ALA A 148 -0.42 21.31 4.65
N ASN A 149 -0.47 19.96 4.62
CA ASN A 149 0.70 19.10 4.76
C ASN A 149 1.70 19.31 3.60
N HIS A 150 1.23 19.47 2.36
CA HIS A 150 2.10 19.82 1.24
C HIS A 150 2.88 21.11 1.51
N PHE A 151 2.23 22.14 2.07
CA PHE A 151 2.90 23.41 2.44
C PHE A 151 3.86 23.22 3.61
N ALA A 152 3.49 22.45 4.63
CA ALA A 152 4.36 22.13 5.76
C ALA A 152 5.68 21.48 5.33
N LYS A 153 5.63 20.61 4.30
CA LYS A 153 6.81 19.95 3.70
C LYS A 153 7.64 20.89 2.84
N LYS A 154 6.98 21.72 2.03
CA LYS A 154 7.63 22.54 1.00
C LYS A 154 8.33 23.76 1.58
N TYR A 155 7.76 24.41 2.58
CA TYR A 155 8.24 25.69 3.08
C TYR A 155 8.81 25.56 4.50
N LYS A 156 10.11 25.74 4.64
CA LYS A 156 10.83 25.63 5.94
C LYS A 156 10.28 26.56 7.03
N GLY A 157 9.67 27.70 6.66
CA GLY A 157 9.07 28.64 7.60
C GLY A 157 7.96 28.05 8.47
N TYR A 158 7.27 27.02 7.98
CA TYR A 158 6.24 26.30 8.74
C TYR A 158 6.81 25.35 9.81
N ARG A 159 8.10 25.07 9.80
CA ARG A 159 8.76 24.17 10.77
C ARG A 159 8.07 22.81 10.91
N GLY A 160 7.50 22.30 9.80
CA GLY A 160 6.79 21.02 9.75
C GLY A 160 5.31 21.05 10.14
N VAL A 161 4.73 22.21 10.51
CA VAL A 161 3.29 22.33 10.83
C VAL A 161 2.67 23.49 10.07
N CYS A 162 1.63 23.23 9.28
CA CYS A 162 0.89 24.26 8.55
C CYS A 162 -0.60 24.18 8.91
N VAL A 163 -1.23 25.33 9.16
CA VAL A 163 -2.64 25.44 9.54
C VAL A 163 -3.40 26.22 8.47
N ILE A 164 -4.47 25.64 7.97
CA ILE A 164 -5.45 26.27 7.06
C ILE A 164 -6.81 26.28 7.78
N ASP A 165 -7.11 27.38 8.47
CA ASP A 165 -8.25 27.57 9.40
C ASP A 165 -9.16 28.75 9.06
N SER A 166 -8.93 29.42 7.93
CA SER A 166 -9.75 30.55 7.49
C SER A 166 -9.95 30.54 5.98
N GLU A 167 -11.03 31.19 5.52
CA GLU A 167 -11.34 31.31 4.08
C GLU A 167 -10.19 31.98 3.30
N GLU A 168 -9.53 32.99 3.88
CA GLU A 168 -8.39 33.65 3.27
C GLU A 168 -7.23 32.67 3.05
N LYS A 169 -6.88 31.87 4.09
CA LYS A 169 -5.84 30.86 4.00
C LYS A 169 -6.21 29.75 3.01
N ILE A 170 -7.48 29.32 2.99
CA ILE A 170 -7.98 28.35 2.01
C ILE A 170 -7.75 28.88 0.60
N ARG A 171 -8.28 30.08 0.28
CA ARG A 171 -8.14 30.67 -1.07
C ARG A 171 -6.68 30.82 -1.49
N LYS A 172 -5.83 31.31 -0.60
CA LYS A 172 -4.39 31.47 -0.87
C LYS A 172 -3.71 30.12 -1.13
N ALA A 173 -4.00 29.11 -0.31
CA ALA A 173 -3.44 27.77 -0.46
C ALA A 173 -3.89 27.14 -1.77
N LEU A 174 -5.19 27.20 -2.11
CA LEU A 174 -5.75 26.63 -3.34
C LEU A 174 -5.24 27.31 -4.61
N ALA A 175 -5.00 28.62 -4.57
CA ALA A 175 -4.38 29.36 -5.69
C ALA A 175 -2.95 28.89 -5.99
N LEU A 176 -2.21 28.46 -4.96
CA LEU A 176 -0.83 27.99 -5.07
C LEU A 176 -0.72 26.48 -5.29
N THR A 177 -1.82 25.73 -5.21
CA THR A 177 -1.84 24.26 -5.37
C THR A 177 -2.19 23.89 -6.80
N PRO A 178 -1.26 23.32 -7.59
CA PRO A 178 -1.56 22.80 -8.92
C PRO A 178 -2.64 21.72 -8.87
N ILE A 179 -3.54 21.69 -9.84
CA ILE A 179 -4.66 20.75 -9.87
C ILE A 179 -4.22 19.28 -9.83
N LYS A 180 -3.09 18.95 -10.43
CA LYS A 180 -2.50 17.60 -10.44
C LYS A 180 -2.00 17.13 -9.07
N GLU A 181 -1.83 18.06 -8.09
CA GLU A 181 -1.37 17.76 -6.73
C GLU A 181 -2.52 17.64 -5.74
N VAL A 182 -3.76 17.89 -6.20
CA VAL A 182 -4.96 17.75 -5.39
C VAL A 182 -5.30 16.27 -5.17
N TRP A 183 -5.48 15.88 -3.92
CA TRP A 183 -5.93 14.54 -3.56
C TRP A 183 -7.31 14.24 -4.16
N GLY A 184 -7.46 13.04 -4.76
CA GLY A 184 -8.67 12.68 -5.51
C GLY A 184 -8.61 13.04 -7.00
N ILE A 185 -7.65 13.88 -7.44
CA ILE A 185 -7.42 14.21 -8.85
C ILE A 185 -6.20 13.46 -9.37
N GLY A 186 -6.44 12.29 -9.95
CA GLY A 186 -5.38 11.38 -10.42
C GLY A 186 -4.80 11.77 -11.79
N ARG A 187 -3.81 10.97 -12.22
CA ARG A 187 -3.08 11.16 -13.49
C ARG A 187 -3.96 11.25 -14.74
N ARG A 188 -5.18 10.68 -14.73
CA ARG A 188 -6.14 10.77 -15.84
C ARG A 188 -7.06 11.97 -15.74
N GLY A 189 -7.35 12.43 -14.51
CA GLY A 189 -8.20 13.58 -14.26
C GLY A 189 -7.50 14.91 -14.50
N ALA A 190 -6.27 15.06 -14.02
CA ALA A 190 -5.54 16.31 -14.11
C ALA A 190 -5.39 16.83 -15.55
N PRO A 191 -4.94 16.05 -16.56
CA PRO A 191 -4.86 16.54 -17.94
C PRO A 191 -6.20 16.97 -18.54
N LYS A 192 -7.31 16.28 -18.18
CA LYS A 192 -8.65 16.66 -18.62
C LYS A 192 -9.06 18.03 -18.06
N LEU A 193 -8.76 18.29 -16.80
CA LEU A 193 -9.05 19.57 -16.15
C LEU A 193 -8.16 20.68 -16.72
N GLU A 194 -6.87 20.41 -16.89
CA GLU A 194 -5.91 21.36 -17.50
C GLU A 194 -6.29 21.76 -18.93
N SER A 195 -6.81 20.82 -19.73
CA SER A 195 -7.25 21.10 -21.13
C SER A 195 -8.44 22.05 -21.23
N VAL A 196 -9.23 22.18 -20.15
CA VAL A 196 -10.37 23.12 -20.06
C VAL A 196 -10.07 24.34 -19.19
N GLY A 197 -8.78 24.63 -18.96
CA GLY A 197 -8.30 25.83 -18.28
C GLY A 197 -8.32 25.76 -16.74
N VAL A 198 -8.56 24.60 -16.13
CA VAL A 198 -8.49 24.42 -14.67
C VAL A 198 -7.06 24.00 -14.31
N LYS A 199 -6.24 24.95 -13.86
CA LYS A 199 -4.80 24.73 -13.56
C LYS A 199 -4.52 24.59 -12.08
N THR A 200 -5.33 25.21 -11.21
CA THR A 200 -5.16 25.25 -9.76
C THR A 200 -6.38 24.65 -9.06
N ALA A 201 -6.20 24.31 -7.79
CA ALA A 201 -7.30 23.90 -6.93
C ALA A 201 -8.35 25.02 -6.76
N LEU A 202 -7.93 26.30 -6.82
CA LEU A 202 -8.84 27.44 -6.79
C LEU A 202 -9.71 27.50 -8.05
N ASP A 203 -9.12 27.34 -9.24
CA ASP A 203 -9.90 27.28 -10.49
C ASP A 203 -10.93 26.15 -10.46
N PHE A 204 -10.59 25.04 -9.81
CA PHE A 204 -11.47 23.88 -9.69
C PHE A 204 -12.70 24.16 -8.83
N ILE A 205 -12.52 24.76 -7.65
CA ILE A 205 -13.66 25.07 -6.76
C ILE A 205 -14.55 26.21 -7.28
N GLN A 206 -14.07 27.02 -8.20
CA GLN A 206 -14.85 28.08 -8.87
C GLN A 206 -15.80 27.54 -9.95
N ARG A 207 -15.68 26.25 -10.34
CA ARG A 207 -16.61 25.63 -11.29
C ARG A 207 -17.91 25.23 -10.60
N PRO A 208 -19.05 25.30 -11.32
CA PRO A 208 -20.34 24.81 -10.80
C PRO A 208 -20.26 23.31 -10.46
N VAL A 209 -20.96 22.88 -9.42
CA VAL A 209 -20.94 21.47 -8.95
C VAL A 209 -21.46 20.49 -10.02
N GLU A 210 -22.43 20.90 -10.83
CA GLU A 210 -22.97 20.10 -11.94
C GLU A 210 -21.90 19.85 -13.01
N TRP A 211 -21.10 20.86 -13.31
CA TRP A 211 -19.97 20.72 -14.23
C TRP A 211 -18.93 19.75 -13.67
N VAL A 212 -18.59 19.88 -12.38
CA VAL A 212 -17.64 18.97 -11.71
C VAL A 212 -18.15 17.53 -11.73
N ARG A 213 -19.45 17.34 -11.46
CA ARG A 213 -20.11 16.03 -11.52
C ARG A 213 -20.02 15.40 -12.91
N GLY A 214 -20.26 16.18 -13.96
CA GLY A 214 -20.16 15.73 -15.35
C GLY A 214 -18.73 15.32 -15.74
N MET A 215 -17.71 16.08 -15.28
CA MET A 215 -16.30 15.83 -15.61
C MET A 215 -15.65 14.72 -14.81
N MET A 216 -15.94 14.63 -13.50
CA MET A 216 -15.20 13.82 -12.54
C MET A 216 -16.07 12.82 -11.74
N GLY A 217 -17.39 12.85 -11.96
CA GLY A 217 -18.34 12.05 -11.20
C GLY A 217 -18.41 12.43 -9.71
N ILE A 218 -18.95 11.54 -8.89
CA ILE A 218 -19.16 11.78 -7.44
C ILE A 218 -17.84 12.00 -6.68
N GLY A 219 -16.76 11.31 -7.10
CA GLY A 219 -15.44 11.50 -6.49
C GLY A 219 -14.93 12.94 -6.65
N GLY A 220 -15.13 13.55 -7.84
CA GLY A 220 -14.80 14.94 -8.07
C GLY A 220 -15.64 15.90 -7.21
N VAL A 221 -16.93 15.62 -7.05
CA VAL A 221 -17.83 16.42 -6.18
C VAL A 221 -17.38 16.35 -4.71
N ARG A 222 -16.99 15.18 -4.22
CA ARG A 222 -16.44 15.04 -2.87
C ARG A 222 -15.19 15.90 -2.68
N THR A 223 -14.20 15.78 -3.58
CA THR A 223 -12.97 16.60 -3.55
C THR A 223 -13.29 18.09 -3.64
N TRP A 224 -14.24 18.49 -4.50
CA TRP A 224 -14.67 19.88 -4.66
C TRP A 224 -15.29 20.46 -3.38
N SER A 225 -16.14 19.68 -2.69
CA SER A 225 -16.75 20.09 -1.42
C SER A 225 -15.72 20.17 -0.29
N GLU A 226 -14.84 19.17 -0.21
CA GLU A 226 -13.76 19.11 0.79
C GLU A 226 -12.81 20.31 0.70
N LEU A 227 -12.44 20.74 -0.51
CA LEU A 227 -11.60 21.93 -0.74
C LEU A 227 -12.29 23.24 -0.32
N GLN A 228 -13.60 23.24 -0.15
CA GLN A 228 -14.39 24.37 0.35
C GLN A 228 -14.67 24.29 1.87
N GLY A 229 -14.05 23.35 2.57
CA GLY A 229 -14.23 23.18 4.02
C GLY A 229 -15.45 22.34 4.42
N ARG A 230 -16.12 21.67 3.48
CA ARG A 230 -17.28 20.81 3.76
C ARG A 230 -16.84 19.35 3.83
N ARG A 231 -16.93 18.71 4.99
CA ARG A 231 -16.57 17.30 5.20
C ARG A 231 -17.46 16.38 4.36
N MET A 232 -16.86 15.62 3.46
CA MET A 232 -17.53 14.66 2.57
C MET A 232 -16.84 13.31 2.52
N VAL A 233 -15.60 13.23 3.01
CA VAL A 233 -14.86 11.99 3.17
C VAL A 233 -15.05 11.51 4.59
N GLU A 234 -15.87 10.48 4.74
CA GLU A 234 -16.07 9.81 6.01
C GLU A 234 -14.78 9.09 6.46
N ASP A 235 -14.67 8.86 7.76
CA ASP A 235 -13.60 8.01 8.28
C ASP A 235 -13.79 6.60 7.73
N GLU A 236 -12.74 5.99 7.19
CA GLU A 236 -12.73 4.57 6.85
C GLU A 236 -12.80 3.80 8.18
N ARG A 237 -14.04 3.63 8.66
CA ARG A 237 -14.29 2.71 9.78
C ARG A 237 -14.05 1.31 9.23
N ASP A 238 -13.51 0.45 10.05
CA ASP A 238 -13.26 -0.98 9.88
C ASP A 238 -14.18 -1.69 8.87
N GLU A 239 -14.21 -1.19 7.61
CA GLU A 239 -14.88 -1.91 6.53
C GLU A 239 -14.12 -3.22 6.35
N LYS A 240 -14.82 -4.32 6.63
CA LYS A 240 -14.30 -5.66 6.38
C LYS A 240 -13.83 -5.76 4.95
N ARG A 241 -12.74 -6.45 4.73
CA ARG A 241 -12.16 -6.63 3.40
C ARG A 241 -13.17 -7.25 2.45
N LYS A 242 -13.41 -6.60 1.32
CA LYS A 242 -14.31 -7.10 0.26
C LYS A 242 -13.61 -8.14 -0.64
N SER A 243 -12.28 -8.12 -0.65
CA SER A 243 -11.46 -9.09 -1.40
C SER A 243 -10.05 -9.17 -0.83
N ILE A 244 -9.40 -10.31 -1.04
CA ILE A 244 -7.98 -10.55 -0.73
C ILE A 244 -7.29 -10.98 -2.01
N CYS A 245 -6.21 -10.29 -2.39
CA CYS A 245 -5.39 -10.66 -3.54
C CYS A 245 -3.96 -10.97 -3.12
N THR A 246 -3.44 -12.09 -3.63
CA THR A 246 -2.01 -12.42 -3.55
C THR A 246 -1.47 -12.58 -4.95
N SER A 247 -0.51 -11.75 -5.34
CA SER A 247 0.08 -11.80 -6.69
C SER A 247 1.56 -11.43 -6.65
N ARG A 248 2.32 -11.93 -7.63
CA ARG A 248 3.73 -11.59 -7.81
C ARG A 248 4.11 -11.49 -9.28
N SER A 249 5.04 -10.59 -9.56
CA SER A 249 5.80 -10.61 -10.80
C SER A 249 6.98 -11.56 -10.65
N PHE A 250 7.21 -12.39 -11.65
CA PHE A 250 8.26 -13.41 -11.63
C PHE A 250 9.62 -12.80 -12.04
N ASP A 251 10.70 -13.37 -11.52
CA ASP A 251 12.05 -13.04 -11.94
C ASP A 251 12.27 -13.49 -13.38
N LYS A 252 12.09 -14.77 -13.65
CA LYS A 252 12.05 -15.35 -15.00
C LYS A 252 10.62 -15.51 -15.45
N MET A 253 10.36 -15.30 -16.77
CA MET A 253 9.05 -15.53 -17.34
C MET A 253 8.71 -17.01 -17.32
N VAL A 254 7.46 -17.34 -17.02
CA VAL A 254 6.95 -18.70 -16.92
C VAL A 254 6.20 -19.06 -18.20
N THR A 255 6.55 -20.18 -18.80
CA THR A 255 5.93 -20.71 -20.04
C THR A 255 5.22 -22.04 -19.83
N ASP A 256 5.54 -22.71 -18.73
CA ASP A 256 5.05 -24.03 -18.40
C ASP A 256 3.86 -24.00 -17.44
N LEU A 257 2.85 -24.85 -17.70
CA LEU A 257 1.66 -24.97 -16.88
C LEU A 257 1.95 -25.57 -15.50
N GLU A 258 2.89 -26.49 -15.42
CA GLU A 258 3.24 -27.16 -14.15
C GLU A 258 3.87 -26.13 -13.18
N GLU A 259 4.85 -25.37 -13.66
CA GLU A 259 5.45 -24.28 -12.86
C GLU A 259 4.40 -23.24 -12.46
N MET A 260 3.49 -22.86 -13.38
CA MET A 260 2.42 -21.91 -13.09
C MET A 260 1.45 -22.45 -12.03
N THR A 261 1.13 -23.75 -12.08
CA THR A 261 0.29 -24.47 -11.10
C THR A 261 0.87 -24.35 -9.69
N LEU A 262 2.17 -24.63 -9.54
CA LEU A 262 2.85 -24.51 -8.26
C LEU A 262 2.79 -23.08 -7.69
N ARG A 263 3.01 -22.07 -8.53
CA ARG A 263 2.98 -20.64 -8.12
C ARG A 263 1.56 -20.18 -7.74
N VAL A 264 0.56 -20.55 -8.52
CA VAL A 264 -0.84 -20.24 -8.25
C VAL A 264 -1.31 -20.91 -6.96
N SER A 265 -0.89 -22.16 -6.71
CA SER A 265 -1.18 -22.88 -5.46
C SER A 265 -0.57 -22.19 -4.23
N ASP A 266 0.65 -21.65 -4.34
CA ASP A 266 1.26 -20.85 -3.26
C ASP A 266 0.44 -19.59 -2.97
N PHE A 267 -0.01 -18.87 -4.01
CA PHE A 267 -0.80 -17.65 -3.83
C PHE A 267 -2.19 -17.96 -3.25
N ALA A 268 -2.81 -19.05 -3.69
CA ALA A 268 -4.08 -19.54 -3.18
C ALA A 268 -3.99 -19.90 -1.69
N GLY A 269 -2.94 -20.65 -1.30
CA GLY A 269 -2.68 -20.98 0.11
C GLY A 269 -2.54 -19.75 0.98
N LYS A 270 -1.83 -18.69 0.50
CA LYS A 270 -1.71 -17.42 1.22
C LYS A 270 -3.01 -16.62 1.28
N CYS A 271 -3.89 -16.74 0.29
CA CYS A 271 -5.23 -16.15 0.37
C CYS A 271 -6.09 -16.87 1.41
N ALA A 272 -6.03 -18.21 1.45
CA ALA A 272 -6.74 -19.01 2.43
C ALA A 272 -6.27 -18.73 3.88
N GLU A 273 -4.96 -18.64 4.11
CA GLU A 273 -4.36 -18.25 5.40
C GLU A 273 -4.91 -16.91 5.89
N LYS A 274 -4.96 -15.90 5.01
CA LYS A 274 -5.49 -14.58 5.34
C LYS A 274 -6.99 -14.60 5.64
N LEU A 275 -7.79 -15.36 4.88
CA LEU A 275 -9.22 -15.54 5.16
C LEU A 275 -9.42 -16.10 6.58
N ARG A 276 -8.69 -17.14 6.94
CA ARG A 276 -8.76 -17.74 8.28
C ARG A 276 -8.29 -16.79 9.39
N SER A 277 -7.20 -16.07 9.14
CA SER A 277 -6.70 -15.03 10.06
C SER A 277 -7.72 -13.92 10.32
N ASP A 278 -8.51 -13.56 9.31
CA ASP A 278 -9.55 -12.54 9.40
C ASP A 278 -10.91 -13.13 9.90
N GLY A 279 -11.00 -14.45 10.18
CA GLY A 279 -12.25 -15.12 10.59
C GLY A 279 -13.30 -15.17 9.49
N THR A 280 -12.89 -15.17 8.21
CA THR A 280 -13.77 -15.03 7.04
C THR A 280 -13.66 -16.22 6.08
N ALA A 281 -14.60 -16.32 5.14
CA ALA A 281 -14.62 -17.26 4.03
C ALA A 281 -15.04 -16.54 2.74
N ALA A 282 -14.71 -17.10 1.58
CA ALA A 282 -15.01 -16.50 0.27
C ALA A 282 -15.84 -17.40 -0.62
N TYR A 283 -16.79 -16.80 -1.36
CA TYR A 283 -17.58 -17.47 -2.40
C TYR A 283 -16.87 -17.53 -3.74
N SER A 284 -15.99 -16.60 -4.05
CA SER A 284 -15.40 -16.45 -5.38
C SER A 284 -13.89 -16.51 -5.33
N VAL A 285 -13.30 -17.32 -6.23
CA VAL A 285 -11.86 -17.48 -6.38
C VAL A 285 -11.47 -17.15 -7.81
N GLY A 286 -10.75 -16.07 -8.03
CA GLY A 286 -10.27 -15.62 -9.32
C GLY A 286 -8.78 -15.84 -9.50
N VAL A 287 -8.37 -16.14 -10.73
CA VAL A 287 -6.97 -16.22 -11.14
C VAL A 287 -6.75 -15.31 -12.34
N PHE A 288 -5.66 -14.57 -12.31
CA PHE A 288 -5.17 -13.85 -13.47
C PHE A 288 -3.71 -14.18 -13.74
N ILE A 289 -3.35 -14.23 -15.01
CA ILE A 289 -1.98 -14.36 -15.49
C ILE A 289 -1.70 -13.27 -16.51
N GLN A 290 -0.46 -12.78 -16.57
CA GLN A 290 -0.13 -11.62 -17.41
C GLN A 290 1.25 -11.77 -18.03
N THR A 291 1.36 -11.47 -19.33
CA THR A 291 2.61 -11.28 -20.03
C THR A 291 3.29 -9.96 -19.59
N ASN A 292 4.48 -9.68 -20.08
CA ASN A 292 5.19 -8.45 -19.77
C ASN A 292 4.79 -7.32 -20.73
N ARG A 293 3.90 -6.43 -20.26
CA ARG A 293 3.40 -5.27 -21.05
C ARG A 293 4.47 -4.28 -21.54
N PHE A 294 5.71 -4.40 -21.06
CA PHE A 294 6.84 -3.55 -21.46
C PHE A 294 7.73 -4.21 -22.52
N ARG A 295 7.34 -5.39 -22.99
CA ARG A 295 8.00 -6.16 -24.03
C ARG A 295 7.09 -6.20 -25.26
N ASP A 296 7.10 -5.10 -26.04
CA ASP A 296 6.28 -4.95 -27.25
C ASP A 296 6.70 -5.94 -28.36
N ASP A 297 7.87 -6.54 -28.22
CA ASP A 297 8.43 -7.59 -29.08
C ASP A 297 7.83 -8.99 -28.82
N LEU A 298 7.06 -9.18 -27.73
CA LEU A 298 6.45 -10.44 -27.37
C LEU A 298 4.91 -10.39 -27.50
N PRO A 299 4.26 -11.53 -27.83
CA PRO A 299 2.81 -11.61 -27.80
C PRO A 299 2.24 -11.23 -26.44
N GLN A 300 1.17 -10.43 -26.43
CA GLN A 300 0.55 -9.93 -25.22
C GLN A 300 -0.75 -10.69 -24.87
N TYR A 301 -0.89 -11.10 -23.60
CA TYR A 301 -2.06 -11.83 -23.12
C TYR A 301 -2.29 -11.56 -21.63
N PHE A 302 -3.49 -11.06 -21.25
CA PHE A 302 -3.84 -10.62 -19.91
C PHE A 302 -5.18 -11.18 -19.44
N PRO A 303 -5.37 -12.51 -19.45
CA PRO A 303 -6.65 -13.10 -19.09
C PRO A 303 -6.85 -13.13 -17.58
N ASN A 304 -8.12 -13.27 -17.20
CA ASN A 304 -8.55 -13.66 -15.88
C ASN A 304 -9.78 -14.57 -15.98
N ALA A 305 -9.96 -15.43 -15.00
CA ALA A 305 -11.17 -16.21 -14.80
C ALA A 305 -11.45 -16.35 -13.31
N SER A 306 -12.71 -16.53 -12.96
CA SER A 306 -13.13 -16.80 -11.58
C SER A 306 -14.07 -18.00 -11.52
N VAL A 307 -13.98 -18.72 -10.43
CA VAL A 307 -14.84 -19.86 -10.08
C VAL A 307 -15.62 -19.47 -8.84
N ARG A 308 -16.94 -19.57 -8.89
CA ARG A 308 -17.81 -19.41 -7.75
C ARG A 308 -17.93 -20.78 -7.05
N LEU A 309 -17.84 -20.75 -5.73
CA LEU A 309 -18.07 -21.90 -4.86
C LEU A 309 -19.54 -21.92 -4.44
N ASP A 310 -20.11 -23.10 -4.34
CA ASP A 310 -21.50 -23.27 -3.90
C ASP A 310 -21.66 -22.95 -2.42
N VAL A 311 -20.61 -23.25 -1.64
CA VAL A 311 -20.49 -22.88 -0.22
C VAL A 311 -19.20 -22.10 -0.02
N PRO A 312 -19.19 -21.01 0.73
CA PRO A 312 -17.97 -20.22 0.94
C PRO A 312 -16.93 -21.04 1.70
N ALA A 313 -15.67 -20.89 1.30
CA ALA A 313 -14.57 -21.66 1.84
C ALA A 313 -13.41 -20.78 2.29
N ASN A 314 -12.63 -21.30 3.25
CA ASN A 314 -11.35 -20.74 3.68
C ASN A 314 -10.29 -21.82 3.89
N SER A 315 -10.62 -23.10 3.64
CA SER A 315 -9.62 -24.17 3.67
C SER A 315 -8.63 -24.01 2.51
N THR A 316 -7.39 -24.37 2.76
CA THR A 316 -6.33 -24.26 1.75
C THR A 316 -6.64 -25.17 0.55
N GLN A 317 -7.20 -26.34 0.79
CA GLN A 317 -7.52 -27.35 -0.22
C GLN A 317 -8.58 -26.83 -1.20
N GLU A 318 -9.70 -26.29 -0.69
CA GLU A 318 -10.80 -25.80 -1.55
C GLU A 318 -10.37 -24.58 -2.37
N ILE A 319 -9.67 -23.61 -1.74
CA ILE A 319 -9.20 -22.40 -2.42
C ILE A 319 -8.16 -22.76 -3.50
N VAL A 320 -7.24 -23.68 -3.23
CA VAL A 320 -6.26 -24.17 -4.22
C VAL A 320 -6.98 -24.89 -5.36
N ALA A 321 -7.90 -25.81 -5.06
CA ALA A 321 -8.64 -26.57 -6.09
C ALA A 321 -9.43 -25.62 -7.02
N ALA A 322 -10.12 -24.63 -6.46
CA ALA A 322 -10.84 -23.60 -7.23
C ALA A 322 -9.89 -22.74 -8.08
N SER A 323 -8.75 -22.33 -7.52
CA SER A 323 -7.72 -21.58 -8.23
C SER A 323 -7.16 -22.36 -9.42
N LEU A 324 -6.91 -23.65 -9.27
CA LEU A 324 -6.41 -24.49 -10.36
C LEU A 324 -7.46 -24.72 -11.46
N ARG A 325 -8.75 -24.80 -11.10
CA ARG A 325 -9.83 -24.79 -12.10
C ARG A 325 -9.82 -23.49 -12.91
N ALA A 326 -9.75 -22.34 -12.23
CA ALA A 326 -9.67 -21.04 -12.89
C ALA A 326 -8.40 -20.87 -13.75
N LEU A 327 -7.23 -21.36 -13.27
CA LEU A 327 -5.98 -21.35 -14.04
C LEU A 327 -6.09 -22.10 -15.36
N ARG A 328 -6.68 -23.30 -15.36
CA ARG A 328 -6.88 -24.11 -16.58
C ARG A 328 -7.74 -23.41 -17.63
N MET A 329 -8.66 -22.52 -17.21
CA MET A 329 -9.49 -21.74 -18.14
C MET A 329 -8.72 -20.63 -18.86
N VAL A 330 -7.65 -20.14 -18.25
CA VAL A 330 -6.91 -18.96 -18.75
C VAL A 330 -5.52 -19.28 -19.29
N PHE A 331 -4.91 -20.38 -18.88
CA PHE A 331 -3.56 -20.71 -19.35
C PHE A 331 -3.56 -21.10 -20.83
N ARG A 332 -2.62 -20.55 -21.57
CA ARG A 332 -2.36 -20.88 -22.98
C ARG A 332 -0.87 -21.07 -23.20
N ASN A 333 -0.52 -22.13 -23.92
CA ASN A 333 0.84 -22.35 -24.39
C ASN A 333 1.27 -21.26 -25.38
N GLY A 334 2.57 -21.02 -25.48
CA GLY A 334 3.14 -20.04 -26.42
C GLY A 334 3.21 -18.61 -25.92
N PHE A 335 2.80 -18.34 -24.67
CA PHE A 335 2.97 -17.06 -24.02
C PHE A 335 4.02 -17.13 -22.89
N GLU A 336 4.73 -16.02 -22.69
CA GLU A 336 5.70 -15.83 -21.62
C GLU A 336 5.08 -15.00 -20.49
N TYR A 337 4.66 -15.66 -19.42
CA TYR A 337 3.97 -14.99 -18.31
C TYR A 337 4.94 -14.34 -17.33
N LYS A 338 4.77 -13.06 -17.09
CA LYS A 338 5.58 -12.26 -16.16
C LYS A 338 4.96 -12.14 -14.78
N ARG A 339 3.64 -12.29 -14.66
CA ARG A 339 2.91 -12.11 -13.41
C ARG A 339 1.72 -13.05 -13.33
N ALA A 340 1.45 -13.54 -12.13
CA ALA A 340 0.20 -14.21 -11.79
C ALA A 340 -0.31 -13.76 -10.43
N GLY A 341 -1.60 -14.01 -10.18
CA GLY A 341 -2.21 -13.77 -8.89
C GLY A 341 -3.52 -14.50 -8.70
N VAL A 342 -3.85 -14.73 -7.43
CA VAL A 342 -5.12 -15.24 -6.94
C VAL A 342 -5.85 -14.15 -6.20
N THR A 343 -7.14 -14.00 -6.45
CA THR A 343 -8.02 -13.08 -5.73
C THR A 343 -9.20 -13.87 -5.17
N VAL A 344 -9.48 -13.74 -3.90
CA VAL A 344 -10.70 -14.22 -3.27
C VAL A 344 -11.61 -13.04 -3.00
N SER A 345 -12.89 -13.17 -3.29
CA SER A 345 -13.91 -12.12 -3.14
C SER A 345 -15.26 -12.69 -2.71
N ASP A 346 -16.26 -11.81 -2.57
CA ASP A 346 -17.54 -12.17 -1.97
C ASP A 346 -17.32 -12.79 -0.59
N ILE A 347 -16.57 -12.02 0.26
CA ILE A 347 -16.14 -12.45 1.59
C ILE A 347 -17.29 -12.32 2.57
N VAL A 348 -17.47 -13.37 3.38
CA VAL A 348 -18.46 -13.48 4.46
C VAL A 348 -17.80 -13.93 5.76
N GLU A 349 -18.49 -13.77 6.90
CA GLU A 349 -18.05 -14.31 8.19
C GLU A 349 -18.00 -15.84 8.15
N ALA A 350 -16.95 -16.43 8.72
CA ALA A 350 -16.76 -17.87 8.71
C ALA A 350 -17.75 -18.63 9.62
N ASP A 351 -18.34 -17.95 10.61
CA ASP A 351 -19.34 -18.49 11.52
C ASP A 351 -20.78 -18.37 11.00
N ALA A 352 -21.00 -17.62 9.91
CA ALA A 352 -22.31 -17.38 9.30
C ALA A 352 -22.45 -18.05 7.92
N ILE A 353 -21.79 -19.19 7.71
CA ILE A 353 -21.82 -19.91 6.42
C ILE A 353 -23.14 -20.65 6.26
N GLN A 354 -23.90 -20.29 5.22
CA GLN A 354 -25.06 -21.04 4.78
C GLN A 354 -24.63 -22.20 3.87
N THR A 355 -24.92 -23.41 4.28
CA THR A 355 -24.65 -24.63 3.53
C THR A 355 -25.77 -24.94 2.53
N THR A 356 -25.47 -25.73 1.49
CA THR A 356 -26.47 -26.23 0.54
C THR A 356 -27.01 -27.59 0.98
N LEU A 357 -28.26 -27.87 0.65
CA LEU A 357 -28.95 -29.12 1.04
C LEU A 357 -28.46 -30.33 0.25
N PHE A 358 -27.83 -30.16 -0.92
CA PHE A 358 -27.66 -31.22 -1.91
C PHE A 358 -26.24 -31.72 -2.10
N ASP A 359 -25.21 -30.95 -1.76
CA ASP A 359 -23.81 -31.30 -2.08
C ASP A 359 -22.83 -30.88 -0.95
N PHE A 360 -23.23 -31.14 0.29
CA PHE A 360 -22.43 -30.73 1.43
C PHE A 360 -21.85 -31.95 2.17
N ASP A 361 -20.55 -32.17 2.01
CA ASP A 361 -19.78 -33.17 2.76
C ASP A 361 -19.15 -32.50 3.99
N GLN A 362 -19.87 -32.53 5.11
CA GLN A 362 -19.45 -31.95 6.38
C GLN A 362 -18.16 -32.61 6.91
N GLU A 363 -18.03 -33.93 6.78
CA GLU A 363 -16.85 -34.64 7.33
C GLU A 363 -15.56 -34.25 6.62
N THR A 364 -15.60 -34.18 5.30
CA THR A 364 -14.45 -33.71 4.53
C THR A 364 -14.10 -32.29 4.85
N ARG A 365 -15.08 -31.41 5.03
CA ARG A 365 -14.87 -30.00 5.36
C ARG A 365 -14.26 -29.82 6.75
N ASP A 366 -14.79 -30.50 7.75
CA ASP A 366 -14.27 -30.47 9.13
C ASP A 366 -12.83 -31.02 9.18
N ARG A 367 -12.52 -32.01 8.38
CA ARG A 367 -11.16 -32.54 8.23
C ARG A 367 -10.23 -31.49 7.60
N ASP A 368 -10.64 -30.86 6.51
CA ASP A 368 -9.83 -29.89 5.79
C ASP A 368 -9.61 -28.60 6.59
N ASP A 369 -10.59 -28.18 7.38
CA ASP A 369 -10.47 -27.09 8.34
C ASP A 369 -9.47 -27.41 9.46
N ARG A 370 -9.54 -28.62 10.02
CA ARG A 370 -8.57 -29.06 11.03
C ARG A 370 -7.15 -29.12 10.48
N ILE A 371 -6.97 -29.67 9.27
CA ILE A 371 -5.67 -29.72 8.60
C ILE A 371 -5.15 -28.28 8.36
N SER A 372 -5.99 -27.40 7.87
CA SER A 372 -5.60 -26.01 7.59
C SER A 372 -5.18 -25.27 8.85
N LYS A 373 -5.91 -25.43 9.98
CA LYS A 373 -5.55 -24.84 11.28
C LYS A 373 -4.22 -25.40 11.82
N ILE A 374 -3.99 -26.69 11.67
CA ILE A 374 -2.72 -27.31 12.08
C ILE A 374 -1.57 -26.80 11.20
N MET A 375 -1.78 -26.68 9.90
CA MET A 375 -0.79 -26.09 8.98
C MET A 375 -0.43 -24.65 9.38
N ASP A 376 -1.43 -23.83 9.70
CA ASP A 376 -1.21 -22.44 10.13
C ASP A 376 -0.42 -22.41 11.44
N LEU A 377 -0.78 -23.22 12.44
CA LEU A 377 -0.10 -23.30 13.72
C LEU A 377 1.38 -23.68 13.57
N VAL A 378 1.67 -24.71 12.79
CA VAL A 378 3.04 -25.17 12.54
C VAL A 378 3.83 -24.12 11.76
N ASN A 379 3.21 -23.47 10.76
CA ASN A 379 3.85 -22.48 9.91
C ASN A 379 4.03 -21.11 10.58
N THR A 380 3.30 -20.80 11.68
CA THR A 380 3.47 -19.58 12.49
C THR A 380 4.89 -19.45 13.05
N SER A 381 5.61 -20.56 13.24
CA SER A 381 7.04 -20.56 13.65
C SER A 381 7.99 -19.95 12.60
N GLY A 382 7.48 -19.45 11.47
CA GLY A 382 8.21 -18.72 10.42
C GLY A 382 8.93 -19.60 9.39
N LYS A 383 8.84 -20.93 9.50
CA LYS A 383 9.60 -21.85 8.62
C LYS A 383 8.79 -22.39 7.42
N ASN A 384 7.47 -22.13 7.36
CA ASN A 384 6.58 -22.66 6.29
C ASN A 384 6.85 -24.15 5.97
N VAL A 385 6.87 -24.97 7.01
CA VAL A 385 7.32 -26.37 6.96
C VAL A 385 6.27 -27.28 6.30
N LEU A 386 4.96 -27.02 6.59
CA LEU A 386 3.87 -27.80 6.04
C LEU A 386 3.25 -27.10 4.82
N ARG A 387 3.13 -27.83 3.72
CA ARG A 387 2.56 -27.35 2.47
C ARG A 387 1.76 -28.47 1.77
N LEU A 388 0.83 -28.09 0.90
CA LEU A 388 0.21 -29.05 -0.01
C LEU A 388 1.21 -29.48 -1.09
N ALA A 389 1.10 -30.71 -1.58
CA ALA A 389 1.96 -31.24 -2.65
C ALA A 389 1.89 -30.42 -3.96
N THR A 390 0.79 -29.69 -4.17
CA THR A 390 0.62 -28.78 -5.31
C THR A 390 1.32 -27.43 -5.14
N GLN A 391 1.89 -27.14 -3.97
CA GLN A 391 2.67 -25.94 -3.71
C GLN A 391 4.16 -26.20 -3.94
N ARG A 392 4.93 -25.13 -4.20
CA ARG A 392 6.37 -25.28 -4.41
C ARG A 392 7.06 -25.79 -3.16
N PRO A 393 8.09 -26.65 -3.30
CA PRO A 393 8.94 -27.06 -2.17
C PRO A 393 9.53 -25.86 -1.41
N GLY A 394 9.71 -26.01 -0.10
CA GLY A 394 10.14 -24.91 0.80
C GLY A 394 11.51 -24.28 0.50
N HIS A 395 12.35 -24.93 -0.32
CA HIS A 395 13.64 -24.43 -0.76
C HIS A 395 13.55 -23.42 -1.93
N TYR A 396 12.42 -23.34 -2.61
CA TYR A 396 12.18 -22.28 -3.57
C TYR A 396 11.88 -21.00 -2.79
N SER A 397 12.91 -20.21 -2.52
CA SER A 397 12.70 -18.80 -2.21
C SER A 397 11.86 -18.24 -3.35
N ASP A 398 10.95 -17.34 -3.06
CA ASP A 398 10.09 -16.68 -4.08
C ASP A 398 10.92 -15.91 -5.14
N GLY A 399 12.22 -16.14 -5.23
CA GLY A 399 13.12 -15.40 -6.13
C GLY A 399 13.05 -13.89 -5.92
N ILE A 400 12.64 -13.44 -4.72
CA ILE A 400 12.60 -12.00 -4.42
C ILE A 400 14.03 -11.51 -4.38
N ARG A 401 14.41 -10.84 -5.43
CA ARG A 401 15.71 -10.18 -5.50
C ARG A 401 15.74 -9.02 -4.52
N ARG A 402 16.68 -9.07 -3.56
CA ARG A 402 16.91 -8.05 -2.53
C ARG A 402 18.42 -7.92 -2.30
N GLU A 403 19.12 -7.41 -3.30
CA GLU A 403 20.59 -7.36 -3.27
C GLU A 403 21.12 -6.29 -2.29
N PHE A 404 20.30 -5.28 -1.97
CA PHE A 404 20.71 -4.11 -1.19
C PHE A 404 19.91 -4.00 0.12
N CYS A 405 19.43 -5.13 0.67
CA CYS A 405 18.62 -5.14 1.88
C CYS A 405 19.46 -4.75 3.10
N SER A 406 18.93 -3.84 3.93
CA SER A 406 19.48 -3.55 5.25
C SER A 406 19.21 -4.69 6.23
N ARG A 407 19.89 -4.66 7.40
CA ARG A 407 19.66 -5.60 8.49
C ARG A 407 18.24 -5.44 9.08
N LEU A 408 17.75 -6.47 9.73
CA LEU A 408 16.46 -6.45 10.46
C LEU A 408 16.65 -5.86 11.87
N TYR A 409 17.11 -4.61 11.94
CA TYR A 409 17.59 -3.94 13.16
C TYR A 409 16.63 -4.01 14.36
N THR A 410 15.33 -4.14 14.14
CA THR A 410 14.31 -4.10 15.20
C THR A 410 13.56 -5.40 15.41
N THR A 411 13.80 -6.41 14.53
CA THR A 411 13.00 -7.64 14.51
C THR A 411 13.84 -8.92 14.48
N SER A 412 15.18 -8.81 14.47
CA SER A 412 16.10 -9.93 14.56
C SER A 412 17.19 -9.65 15.60
N TRP A 413 17.32 -10.51 16.59
CA TRP A 413 18.36 -10.39 17.62
C TRP A 413 19.79 -10.42 17.05
N SER A 414 19.99 -11.21 15.99
CA SER A 414 21.30 -11.32 15.32
C SER A 414 21.70 -10.07 14.54
N ASP A 415 20.74 -9.18 14.26
CA ASP A 415 20.92 -7.98 13.43
C ASP A 415 20.95 -6.68 14.23
N LEU A 416 20.92 -6.76 15.57
CA LEU A 416 21.05 -5.60 16.45
C LEU A 416 22.37 -4.86 16.20
N LEU A 417 22.35 -3.55 16.41
CA LEU A 417 23.57 -2.74 16.37
C LEU A 417 24.43 -3.05 17.59
N GLU A 418 25.69 -3.41 17.36
CA GLU A 418 26.68 -3.56 18.40
C GLU A 418 27.25 -2.17 18.76
N ILE A 419 27.15 -1.80 20.03
CA ILE A 419 27.78 -0.59 20.56
C ILE A 419 29.22 -0.99 20.91
N LYS A 420 30.17 -0.39 20.21
CA LYS A 420 31.62 -0.54 20.51
C LYS A 420 32.08 0.52 21.48
#